data_0ef8972a15ec296c457dd958455d2e31
#
_entry.id   0ef8972a15ec296c457dd958455d2e31
#
_cell.length_a   1.000
_cell.length_b   1.000
_cell.length_c   1.000
_cell.angle_alpha   90.00
_cell.angle_beta   90.00
_cell.angle_gamma   90.00
#
_symmetry.space_group_name_H-M   'P 1'
#
loop_
_entity.id
_entity.type
_entity.pdbx_description
1 polymer ?
#
loop_
_entity_poly.entity_id
_entity_poly.type
_entity_poly.pdbx_seq_one_letter_code
_entity_poly.pdbx_strand_id
1 'polypeptide(L)'
;MDSKEPTCMRTPVLITPEAEMGEEACRILRMYSASKTTVEPGEMKKFQALSQKWWDRNGEFAALHSLNDLRVPFIRDRLLMYSEKTHLGYPLDGFRILDVGCGGGLLCEPLGRLGAAVVGIDPLEENIRTAELHQSFDPVLTRQVEYTTCALEEMAMEATGTFDAVVASEVVEHVSDLETFIGCAAQVLKPEGSLFITTINRTFLSYAMAIIAAEHLLRVVPSGTHEWGKFISPEELETFLTSSGFSVEAVNGMLFNPLFGSWTWISNCSVNYALHAVKKKQSGDVSGRTNGREHGSERSESSGSPTDKL
;
A
#
# COMPACT_ATOMS: atom_id res chain seq x y z
N MET A 1 8.57 -29.68 -56.75
CA MET A 1 9.18 -28.61 -55.91
C MET A 1 8.27 -28.43 -54.71
N ASP A 2 8.51 -29.28 -53.71
CA ASP A 2 7.72 -29.28 -52.45
C ASP A 2 8.37 -28.35 -51.45
N SER A 3 7.67 -27.30 -51.12
CA SER A 3 8.05 -26.39 -50.03
C SER A 3 7.39 -26.88 -48.73
N LYS A 4 8.22 -27.49 -47.86
CA LYS A 4 7.84 -27.84 -46.49
C LYS A 4 7.88 -26.60 -45.60
N GLU A 5 6.73 -26.26 -45.01
CA GLU A 5 6.65 -25.28 -43.92
C GLU A 5 7.29 -25.82 -42.63
N PRO A 6 7.96 -25.00 -41.83
CA PRO A 6 8.51 -25.43 -40.55
C PRO A 6 7.40 -25.49 -39.48
N THR A 7 7.20 -26.67 -38.92
CA THR A 7 6.33 -26.94 -37.77
C THR A 7 6.91 -26.26 -36.52
N CYS A 8 6.19 -25.27 -35.99
CA CYS A 8 6.51 -24.63 -34.72
C CYS A 8 6.21 -25.60 -33.57
N MET A 9 7.26 -26.13 -32.95
CA MET A 9 7.13 -26.90 -31.69
C MET A 9 6.75 -25.94 -30.55
N ARG A 10 5.56 -26.09 -30.02
CA ARG A 10 5.14 -25.46 -28.77
C ARG A 10 5.87 -26.13 -27.60
N THR A 11 6.67 -25.37 -26.88
CA THR A 11 7.25 -25.76 -25.61
C THR A 11 6.14 -26.01 -24.58
N PRO A 12 6.18 -27.11 -23.81
CA PRO A 12 5.16 -27.34 -22.77
C PRO A 12 5.31 -26.30 -21.68
N VAL A 13 4.20 -25.61 -21.38
CA VAL A 13 4.07 -24.73 -20.21
C VAL A 13 4.12 -25.64 -18.99
N LEU A 14 5.12 -25.44 -18.13
CA LEU A 14 5.19 -26.06 -16.80
C LEU A 14 4.04 -25.48 -15.97
N ILE A 15 3.02 -26.29 -15.75
CA ILE A 15 1.90 -25.99 -14.85
C ILE A 15 2.45 -26.14 -13.43
N THR A 16 2.52 -25.04 -12.67
CA THR A 16 2.86 -25.04 -11.25
C THR A 16 1.71 -25.67 -10.43
N PRO A 17 1.98 -26.29 -9.24
CA PRO A 17 0.97 -26.96 -8.41
C PRO A 17 -0.20 -26.06 -7.94
N GLU A 18 -0.08 -24.74 -8.08
CA GLU A 18 -1.12 -23.76 -7.75
C GLU A 18 -2.24 -23.66 -8.79
N ALA A 19 -2.05 -24.24 -9.98
CA ALA A 19 -3.07 -24.27 -11.06
C ALA A 19 -4.13 -25.37 -10.89
N GLU A 20 -4.05 -26.20 -9.84
CA GLU A 20 -5.01 -27.29 -9.56
C GLU A 20 -6.01 -26.99 -8.43
N MET A 21 -6.00 -25.79 -7.86
CA MET A 21 -7.15 -25.37 -7.04
C MET A 21 -8.32 -25.09 -7.99
N GLY A 22 -9.22 -26.06 -8.09
CA GLY A 22 -10.34 -26.01 -9.02
C GLY A 22 -11.19 -24.75 -8.85
N GLU A 23 -11.86 -24.33 -9.93
CA GLU A 23 -12.79 -23.17 -9.95
C GLU A 23 -13.76 -23.13 -8.76
N GLU A 24 -14.10 -24.30 -8.19
CA GLU A 24 -14.97 -24.46 -7.03
C GLU A 24 -14.30 -23.98 -5.73
N ALA A 25 -13.01 -24.23 -5.53
CA ALA A 25 -12.25 -23.71 -4.37
C ALA A 25 -12.05 -22.20 -4.47
N CYS A 26 -11.78 -21.66 -5.67
CA CYS A 26 -11.77 -20.22 -5.93
C CYS A 26 -13.15 -19.59 -5.72
N ARG A 27 -14.21 -20.28 -6.11
CA ARG A 27 -15.59 -19.81 -5.91
C ARG A 27 -15.98 -19.83 -4.42
N ILE A 28 -15.59 -20.86 -3.69
CA ILE A 28 -15.81 -20.98 -2.24
C ILE A 28 -15.01 -19.91 -1.49
N LEU A 29 -13.75 -19.67 -1.87
CA LEU A 29 -12.94 -18.58 -1.31
C LEU A 29 -13.52 -17.22 -1.64
N ARG A 30 -14.00 -16.97 -2.86
CA ARG A 30 -14.73 -15.76 -3.24
C ARG A 30 -16.02 -15.59 -2.46
N MET A 31 -16.78 -16.66 -2.20
CA MET A 31 -17.98 -16.62 -1.38
C MET A 31 -17.68 -16.39 0.11
N TYR A 32 -16.54 -16.91 0.61
CA TYR A 32 -16.08 -16.67 1.98
C TYR A 32 -15.55 -15.24 2.16
N SER A 33 -14.91 -14.68 1.16
CA SER A 33 -14.42 -13.29 1.14
C SER A 33 -15.56 -12.30 0.93
N ALA A 34 -16.53 -12.59 0.06
CA ALA A 34 -17.72 -11.75 -0.13
C ALA A 34 -18.60 -11.65 1.14
N SER A 35 -18.43 -12.56 2.11
CA SER A 35 -19.10 -12.50 3.42
C SER A 35 -18.35 -11.65 4.45
N LYS A 36 -17.11 -11.22 4.19
CA LYS A 36 -16.24 -10.44 5.08
C LYS A 36 -15.61 -9.25 4.36
N THR A 37 -16.43 -8.46 3.65
CA THR A 37 -15.92 -7.20 3.14
C THR A 37 -15.75 -6.19 4.28
N THR A 38 -14.62 -5.48 4.30
CA THR A 38 -14.38 -4.36 5.22
C THR A 38 -15.04 -3.06 4.75
N VAL A 39 -15.60 -3.06 3.54
CA VAL A 39 -16.27 -1.92 2.93
C VAL A 39 -17.64 -1.67 3.59
N GLU A 40 -17.87 -0.46 4.07
CA GLU A 40 -19.13 -0.08 4.73
C GLU A 40 -20.12 0.51 3.71
N PRO A 41 -21.31 -0.11 3.50
CA PRO A 41 -22.27 0.34 2.47
C PRO A 41 -22.80 1.77 2.67
N GLY A 42 -22.81 2.26 3.91
CA GLY A 42 -23.21 3.63 4.25
C GLY A 42 -22.22 4.67 3.72
N GLU A 43 -20.94 4.39 3.82
CA GLU A 43 -19.85 5.24 3.33
C GLU A 43 -19.85 5.28 1.80
N MET A 44 -20.06 4.14 1.14
CA MET A 44 -20.13 4.04 -0.32
C MET A 44 -21.10 5.05 -0.96
N LYS A 45 -22.29 5.20 -0.36
CA LYS A 45 -23.31 6.15 -0.88
C LYS A 45 -22.87 7.60 -0.76
N LYS A 46 -22.12 7.95 0.30
CA LYS A 46 -21.61 9.32 0.49
C LYS A 46 -20.55 9.64 -0.57
N PHE A 47 -19.58 8.73 -0.79
CA PHE A 47 -18.53 8.93 -1.78
C PHE A 47 -19.05 8.90 -3.22
N GLN A 48 -20.05 8.08 -3.53
CA GLN A 48 -20.67 8.04 -4.85
C GLN A 48 -21.22 9.40 -5.31
N ALA A 49 -21.83 10.17 -4.38
CA ALA A 49 -22.35 11.50 -4.68
C ALA A 49 -21.25 12.52 -5.03
N LEU A 50 -20.01 12.24 -4.66
CA LEU A 50 -18.86 13.12 -4.82
C LEU A 50 -17.88 12.65 -5.93
N SER A 51 -18.12 11.49 -6.53
CA SER A 51 -17.17 10.82 -7.44
C SER A 51 -16.71 11.66 -8.62
N GLN A 52 -17.54 12.56 -9.15
CA GLN A 52 -17.17 13.44 -10.28
C GLN A 52 -16.41 14.70 -9.87
N LYS A 53 -16.24 14.96 -8.56
CA LYS A 53 -15.64 16.19 -8.02
C LYS A 53 -14.17 16.03 -7.61
N TRP A 54 -13.60 14.84 -7.75
CA TRP A 54 -12.25 14.53 -7.29
C TRP A 54 -11.21 15.55 -7.77
N TRP A 55 -11.31 16.04 -9.00
CA TRP A 55 -10.31 16.93 -9.61
C TRP A 55 -10.66 18.42 -9.53
N ASP A 56 -11.77 18.78 -8.87
CA ASP A 56 -12.05 20.19 -8.54
C ASP A 56 -11.16 20.63 -7.37
N ARG A 57 -10.11 21.39 -7.70
CA ARG A 57 -9.15 21.91 -6.73
C ARG A 57 -9.72 22.91 -5.74
N ASN A 58 -10.90 23.46 -6.01
CA ASN A 58 -11.62 24.39 -5.13
C ASN A 58 -12.85 23.76 -4.49
N GLY A 59 -13.08 22.48 -4.76
CA GLY A 59 -14.19 21.70 -4.26
C GLY A 59 -13.91 20.95 -2.95
N GLU A 60 -14.72 19.96 -2.72
CA GLU A 60 -14.73 19.15 -1.50
C GLU A 60 -13.40 18.43 -1.23
N PHE A 61 -12.64 18.10 -2.28
CA PHE A 61 -11.37 17.40 -2.18
C PHE A 61 -10.13 18.32 -2.20
N ALA A 62 -10.31 19.65 -2.10
CA ALA A 62 -9.21 20.62 -2.11
C ALA A 62 -8.14 20.31 -1.05
N ALA A 63 -8.56 19.89 0.16
CA ALA A 63 -7.63 19.50 1.23
C ALA A 63 -6.81 18.25 0.88
N LEU A 64 -7.39 17.28 0.15
CA LEU A 64 -6.66 16.09 -0.28
C LEU A 64 -5.66 16.38 -1.39
N HIS A 65 -5.95 17.35 -2.28
CA HIS A 65 -4.99 17.82 -3.26
C HIS A 65 -3.74 18.40 -2.59
N SER A 66 -3.92 19.29 -1.60
CA SER A 66 -2.81 19.90 -0.87
C SER A 66 -2.11 18.92 0.08
N LEU A 67 -2.77 17.84 0.53
CA LEU A 67 -2.15 16.79 1.33
C LEU A 67 -1.03 16.07 0.56
N ASN A 68 -1.10 16.03 -0.76
CA ASN A 68 -0.03 15.47 -1.58
C ASN A 68 1.32 16.16 -1.38
N ASP A 69 1.33 17.44 -0.98
CA ASP A 69 2.58 18.18 -0.70
C ASP A 69 3.33 17.58 0.51
N LEU A 70 2.62 16.89 1.43
CA LEU A 70 3.23 16.18 2.53
C LEU A 70 3.38 14.67 2.26
N ARG A 71 2.31 13.99 1.83
CA ARG A 71 2.30 12.53 1.75
C ARG A 71 3.15 11.97 0.63
N VAL A 72 3.24 12.64 -0.54
CA VAL A 72 4.07 12.16 -1.65
C VAL A 72 5.56 12.20 -1.31
N PRO A 73 6.14 13.30 -0.79
CA PRO A 73 7.52 13.28 -0.30
C PRO A 73 7.74 12.28 0.84
N PHE A 74 6.80 12.16 1.78
CA PHE A 74 6.90 11.20 2.89
C PHE A 74 7.03 9.76 2.39
N ILE A 75 6.14 9.32 1.48
CA ILE A 75 6.19 7.98 0.89
C ILE A 75 7.50 7.79 0.13
N ARG A 76 7.85 8.72 -0.77
CA ARG A 76 9.08 8.65 -1.57
C ARG A 76 10.32 8.51 -0.69
N ASP A 77 10.48 9.39 0.30
CA ASP A 77 11.70 9.45 1.10
C ASP A 77 11.84 8.20 1.98
N ARG A 78 10.74 7.68 2.52
CA ARG A 78 10.74 6.43 3.28
C ARG A 78 11.10 5.23 2.41
N LEU A 79 10.56 5.10 1.20
CA LEU A 79 10.89 4.01 0.28
C LEU A 79 12.37 4.06 -0.13
N LEU A 80 12.90 5.25 -0.38
CA LEU A 80 14.31 5.42 -0.78
C LEU A 80 15.30 5.13 0.36
N MET A 81 14.89 5.28 1.64
CA MET A 81 15.76 4.93 2.77
C MET A 81 16.16 3.44 2.81
N TYR A 82 15.32 2.58 2.23
CA TYR A 82 15.53 1.12 2.23
C TYR A 82 15.93 0.59 0.84
N SER A 83 16.21 1.48 -0.12
CA SER A 83 16.55 1.11 -1.49
C SER A 83 17.93 1.61 -1.87
N GLU A 84 18.74 0.74 -2.48
CA GLU A 84 20.00 1.12 -3.12
C GLU A 84 19.78 1.72 -4.53
N LYS A 85 18.52 1.70 -5.03
CA LYS A 85 18.16 2.14 -6.37
C LYS A 85 17.96 3.66 -6.38
N THR A 86 18.79 4.36 -7.12
CA THR A 86 18.62 5.78 -7.40
C THR A 86 18.58 6.00 -8.91
N HIS A 87 17.39 6.28 -9.44
CA HIS A 87 17.23 6.70 -10.83
C HIS A 87 17.03 8.22 -10.90
N LEU A 88 17.95 8.92 -11.58
CA LEU A 88 17.81 10.35 -11.81
C LEU A 88 16.54 10.65 -12.63
N GLY A 89 15.63 11.44 -12.07
CA GLY A 89 14.37 11.85 -12.69
C GLY A 89 13.16 10.99 -12.35
N TYR A 90 13.36 9.70 -12.02
CA TYR A 90 12.29 8.76 -11.65
C TYR A 90 12.66 8.02 -10.36
N PRO A 91 12.59 8.70 -9.20
CA PRO A 91 13.12 8.15 -7.94
C PRO A 91 12.38 6.89 -7.47
N LEU A 92 11.14 6.65 -7.90
CA LEU A 92 10.36 5.47 -7.55
C LEU A 92 10.33 4.40 -8.65
N ASP A 93 11.20 4.51 -9.67
CA ASP A 93 11.30 3.48 -10.69
C ASP A 93 11.70 2.13 -10.10
N GLY A 94 10.99 1.07 -10.51
CA GLY A 94 11.14 -0.28 -9.98
C GLY A 94 10.41 -0.56 -8.67
N PHE A 95 9.66 0.41 -8.10
CA PHE A 95 8.71 0.14 -7.02
C PHE A 95 7.32 -0.15 -7.57
N ARG A 96 6.68 -1.17 -7.02
CA ARG A 96 5.27 -1.48 -7.27
C ARG A 96 4.45 -1.09 -6.03
N ILE A 97 3.53 -0.14 -6.20
CA ILE A 97 2.76 0.47 -5.10
C ILE A 97 1.28 0.18 -5.30
N LEU A 98 0.60 -0.28 -4.24
CA LEU A 98 -0.86 -0.40 -4.19
C LEU A 98 -1.42 0.80 -3.43
N ASP A 99 -2.30 1.58 -4.06
CA ASP A 99 -3.07 2.66 -3.44
C ASP A 99 -4.50 2.15 -3.18
N VAL A 100 -4.81 1.90 -1.90
CA VAL A 100 -6.10 1.34 -1.47
C VAL A 100 -7.06 2.48 -1.17
N GLY A 101 -8.28 2.42 -1.72
CA GLY A 101 -9.24 3.51 -1.65
C GLY A 101 -8.75 4.73 -2.44
N CYS A 102 -8.23 4.50 -3.66
CA CYS A 102 -7.55 5.52 -4.47
C CYS A 102 -8.47 6.68 -4.90
N GLY A 103 -9.81 6.52 -4.77
CA GLY A 103 -10.78 7.51 -5.21
C GLY A 103 -10.59 7.90 -6.68
N GLY A 104 -10.53 9.19 -6.97
CA GLY A 104 -10.26 9.71 -8.31
C GLY A 104 -8.79 9.70 -8.74
N GLY A 105 -7.90 8.98 -8.04
CA GLY A 105 -6.49 8.82 -8.43
C GLY A 105 -5.56 9.94 -7.98
N LEU A 106 -5.98 10.78 -7.02
CA LEU A 106 -5.20 11.95 -6.59
C LEU A 106 -3.78 11.63 -6.12
N LEU A 107 -3.59 10.46 -5.48
CA LEU A 107 -2.28 10.03 -4.99
C LEU A 107 -1.57 9.11 -6.01
N CYS A 108 -2.30 8.28 -6.74
CA CYS A 108 -1.72 7.40 -7.75
C CYS A 108 -0.92 8.17 -8.81
N GLU A 109 -1.46 9.29 -9.31
CA GLU A 109 -0.82 10.04 -10.38
C GLU A 109 0.55 10.63 -10.02
N PRO A 110 0.72 11.38 -8.90
CA PRO A 110 2.04 11.89 -8.54
C PRO A 110 3.05 10.77 -8.24
N LEU A 111 2.63 9.62 -7.68
CA LEU A 111 3.50 8.47 -7.49
C LEU A 111 3.92 7.85 -8.83
N GLY A 112 3.00 7.74 -9.79
CA GLY A 112 3.29 7.29 -11.15
C GLY A 112 4.25 8.25 -11.89
N ARG A 113 4.09 9.58 -11.74
CA ARG A 113 5.03 10.57 -12.31
C ARG A 113 6.43 10.48 -11.71
N LEU A 114 6.56 9.99 -10.48
CA LEU A 114 7.86 9.69 -9.86
C LEU A 114 8.46 8.36 -10.33
N GLY A 115 7.77 7.61 -11.21
CA GLY A 115 8.27 6.38 -11.84
C GLY A 115 7.75 5.09 -11.23
N ALA A 116 6.94 5.12 -10.16
CA ALA A 116 6.37 3.91 -9.59
C ALA A 116 5.38 3.24 -10.55
N ALA A 117 5.35 1.89 -10.55
CA ALA A 117 4.24 1.12 -11.10
C ALA A 117 3.13 1.09 -10.04
N VAL A 118 2.07 1.87 -10.24
CA VAL A 118 1.01 2.06 -9.26
C VAL A 118 -0.23 1.27 -9.67
N VAL A 119 -0.82 0.53 -8.73
CA VAL A 119 -2.16 -0.03 -8.87
C VAL A 119 -3.07 0.71 -7.90
N GLY A 120 -4.06 1.43 -8.40
CA GLY A 120 -5.09 2.07 -7.60
C GLY A 120 -6.35 1.21 -7.54
N ILE A 121 -6.83 0.92 -6.34
CA ILE A 121 -8.09 0.18 -6.15
C ILE A 121 -9.11 1.01 -5.36
N ASP A 122 -10.34 0.91 -5.78
CA ASP A 122 -11.48 1.52 -5.08
C ASP A 122 -12.73 0.66 -5.31
N PRO A 123 -13.57 0.40 -4.29
CA PRO A 123 -14.78 -0.39 -4.48
C PRO A 123 -15.87 0.34 -5.28
N LEU A 124 -15.76 1.66 -5.49
CA LEU A 124 -16.69 2.47 -6.28
C LEU A 124 -16.22 2.58 -7.74
N GLU A 125 -16.96 1.97 -8.66
CA GLU A 125 -16.68 2.03 -10.09
C GLU A 125 -16.65 3.47 -10.63
N GLU A 126 -17.47 4.37 -10.10
CA GLU A 126 -17.51 5.77 -10.50
C GLU A 126 -16.23 6.53 -10.15
N ASN A 127 -15.57 6.17 -9.02
CA ASN A 127 -14.28 6.71 -8.66
C ASN A 127 -13.21 6.26 -9.66
N ILE A 128 -13.18 4.97 -9.97
CA ILE A 128 -12.25 4.40 -10.94
C ILE A 128 -12.43 5.02 -12.33
N ARG A 129 -13.65 5.18 -12.80
CA ARG A 129 -13.93 5.86 -14.09
C ARG A 129 -13.40 7.31 -14.10
N THR A 130 -13.55 8.02 -12.98
CA THR A 130 -13.03 9.39 -12.86
C THR A 130 -11.51 9.41 -12.87
N ALA A 131 -10.85 8.46 -12.19
CA ALA A 131 -9.41 8.31 -12.19
C ALA A 131 -8.86 7.99 -13.58
N GLU A 132 -9.44 7.00 -14.27
CA GLU A 132 -9.09 6.61 -15.65
C GLU A 132 -9.27 7.76 -16.64
N LEU A 133 -10.37 8.49 -16.54
CA LEU A 133 -10.62 9.65 -17.39
C LEU A 133 -9.52 10.71 -17.21
N HIS A 134 -9.17 11.05 -15.96
CA HIS A 134 -8.13 12.04 -15.72
C HIS A 134 -6.75 11.55 -16.17
N GLN A 135 -6.41 10.30 -15.88
CA GLN A 135 -5.18 9.64 -16.35
C GLN A 135 -5.01 9.71 -17.87
N SER A 136 -6.12 9.57 -18.62
CA SER A 136 -6.09 9.54 -20.10
C SER A 136 -5.52 10.79 -20.73
N PHE A 137 -5.47 11.90 -20.01
CA PHE A 137 -4.85 13.16 -20.49
C PHE A 137 -3.31 13.18 -20.39
N ASP A 138 -2.70 12.17 -19.69
CA ASP A 138 -1.25 12.08 -19.52
C ASP A 138 -0.72 10.72 -19.96
N PRO A 139 -0.07 10.63 -21.15
CA PRO A 139 0.44 9.34 -21.66
C PRO A 139 1.51 8.67 -20.79
N VAL A 140 2.17 9.42 -19.88
CA VAL A 140 3.13 8.84 -18.93
C VAL A 140 2.36 8.02 -17.90
N LEU A 141 1.28 8.58 -17.38
CA LEU A 141 0.44 7.92 -16.38
C LEU A 141 -0.23 6.66 -16.92
N THR A 142 -0.67 6.66 -18.16
CA THR A 142 -1.29 5.47 -18.79
C THR A 142 -0.39 4.23 -18.77
N ARG A 143 0.93 4.43 -18.67
CA ARG A 143 1.91 3.33 -18.58
C ARG A 143 2.32 2.97 -17.16
N GLN A 144 2.18 3.91 -16.23
CA GLN A 144 2.66 3.77 -14.87
C GLN A 144 1.57 3.44 -13.86
N VAL A 145 0.30 3.74 -14.18
CA VAL A 145 -0.81 3.59 -13.24
C VAL A 145 -1.88 2.70 -13.86
N GLU A 146 -2.35 1.75 -13.11
CA GLU A 146 -3.47 0.87 -13.42
C GLU A 146 -4.56 1.09 -12.37
N TYR A 147 -5.83 1.13 -12.79
CA TYR A 147 -6.96 1.26 -11.88
C TYR A 147 -7.87 0.03 -11.96
N THR A 148 -8.37 -0.42 -10.80
CA THR A 148 -9.25 -1.60 -10.72
C THR A 148 -10.37 -1.38 -9.70
N THR A 149 -11.59 -1.69 -10.09
CA THR A 149 -12.74 -1.70 -9.16
C THR A 149 -12.72 -2.98 -8.35
N CYS A 150 -12.20 -2.93 -7.14
CA CYS A 150 -12.22 -4.04 -6.18
C CYS A 150 -11.94 -3.54 -4.75
N ALA A 151 -12.27 -4.37 -3.76
CA ALA A 151 -11.86 -4.19 -2.38
C ALA A 151 -10.47 -4.81 -2.13
N LEU A 152 -9.81 -4.42 -1.01
CA LEU A 152 -8.48 -4.93 -0.66
C LEU A 152 -8.49 -6.45 -0.44
N GLU A 153 -9.58 -7.00 0.07
CA GLU A 153 -9.74 -8.45 0.30
C GLU A 153 -9.70 -9.24 -1.01
N GLU A 154 -10.28 -8.70 -2.08
CA GLU A 154 -10.25 -9.32 -3.41
C GLU A 154 -8.84 -9.25 -3.99
N MET A 155 -8.18 -8.08 -3.87
CA MET A 155 -6.79 -7.92 -4.29
C MET A 155 -5.84 -8.86 -3.52
N ALA A 156 -6.09 -9.10 -2.23
CA ALA A 156 -5.27 -10.00 -1.42
C ALA A 156 -5.31 -11.46 -1.90
N MET A 157 -6.42 -11.90 -2.50
CA MET A 157 -6.51 -13.25 -3.08
C MET A 157 -5.71 -13.41 -4.38
N GLU A 158 -5.52 -12.32 -5.12
CA GLU A 158 -4.93 -12.36 -6.47
C GLU A 158 -3.44 -11.96 -6.47
N ALA A 159 -3.01 -11.13 -5.52
CA ALA A 159 -1.72 -10.45 -5.57
C ALA A 159 -0.87 -10.61 -4.29
N THR A 160 -0.85 -11.81 -3.69
CA THR A 160 -0.03 -12.09 -2.50
C THR A 160 1.46 -11.80 -2.73
N GLY A 161 2.08 -11.05 -1.83
CA GLY A 161 3.52 -10.76 -1.86
C GLY A 161 4.00 -10.00 -3.11
N THR A 162 3.13 -9.17 -3.68
CA THR A 162 3.36 -8.54 -4.99
C THR A 162 3.90 -7.10 -4.88
N PHE A 163 3.48 -6.35 -3.85
CA PHE A 163 3.75 -4.93 -3.74
C PHE A 163 4.93 -4.61 -2.82
N ASP A 164 5.75 -3.66 -3.24
CA ASP A 164 6.82 -3.09 -2.41
C ASP A 164 6.25 -2.15 -1.35
N ALA A 165 5.13 -1.50 -1.67
CA ALA A 165 4.40 -0.63 -0.75
C ALA A 165 2.89 -0.73 -0.92
N VAL A 166 2.17 -0.57 0.18
CA VAL A 166 0.72 -0.34 0.24
C VAL A 166 0.49 1.02 0.87
N VAL A 167 -0.39 1.80 0.29
CA VAL A 167 -0.84 3.08 0.83
C VAL A 167 -2.34 3.02 1.11
N ALA A 168 -2.76 3.39 2.31
CA ALA A 168 -4.15 3.57 2.71
C ALA A 168 -4.29 4.97 3.32
N SER A 169 -4.62 5.95 2.46
CA SER A 169 -4.64 7.35 2.86
C SER A 169 -6.08 7.83 3.01
N GLU A 170 -6.48 8.20 4.24
CA GLU A 170 -7.85 8.57 4.60
C GLU A 170 -8.86 7.43 4.29
N VAL A 171 -8.52 6.21 4.69
CA VAL A 171 -9.29 4.99 4.42
C VAL A 171 -9.70 4.26 5.68
N VAL A 172 -8.77 4.12 6.64
CA VAL A 172 -8.96 3.22 7.80
C VAL A 172 -10.14 3.63 8.71
N GLU A 173 -10.53 4.90 8.71
CA GLU A 173 -11.72 5.42 9.40
C GLU A 173 -13.04 5.01 8.74
N HIS A 174 -12.98 4.51 7.50
CA HIS A 174 -14.15 4.04 6.73
C HIS A 174 -14.26 2.52 6.67
N VAL A 175 -13.35 1.81 7.34
CA VAL A 175 -13.26 0.35 7.34
C VAL A 175 -14.04 -0.22 8.52
N SER A 176 -14.87 -1.23 8.27
CA SER A 176 -15.69 -1.89 9.30
C SER A 176 -14.92 -2.90 10.17
N ASP A 177 -13.85 -3.50 9.63
CA ASP A 177 -12.99 -4.50 10.29
C ASP A 177 -11.52 -4.20 9.97
N LEU A 178 -10.88 -3.42 10.84
CA LEU A 178 -9.50 -2.97 10.68
C LEU A 178 -8.50 -4.13 10.76
N GLU A 179 -8.76 -5.14 11.58
CA GLU A 179 -7.86 -6.29 11.73
C GLU A 179 -7.80 -7.10 10.42
N THR A 180 -8.95 -7.38 9.82
CA THR A 180 -9.01 -8.00 8.48
C THR A 180 -8.33 -7.13 7.43
N PHE A 181 -8.56 -5.83 7.42
CA PHE A 181 -7.93 -4.90 6.49
C PHE A 181 -6.40 -4.91 6.57
N ILE A 182 -5.84 -4.81 7.79
CA ILE A 182 -4.39 -4.88 8.01
C ILE A 182 -3.82 -6.24 7.61
N GLY A 183 -4.55 -7.33 7.89
CA GLY A 183 -4.18 -8.69 7.45
C GLY A 183 -4.08 -8.80 5.93
N CYS A 184 -5.05 -8.26 5.19
CA CYS A 184 -5.03 -8.21 3.73
C CYS A 184 -3.88 -7.34 3.21
N ALA A 185 -3.62 -6.17 3.82
CA ALA A 185 -2.48 -5.34 3.48
C ALA A 185 -1.15 -6.07 3.70
N ALA A 186 -1.03 -6.83 4.80
CA ALA A 186 0.14 -7.67 5.04
C ALA A 186 0.29 -8.77 3.98
N GLN A 187 -0.81 -9.36 3.52
CA GLN A 187 -0.79 -10.43 2.53
C GLN A 187 -0.27 -9.94 1.17
N VAL A 188 -0.72 -8.79 0.66
CA VAL A 188 -0.30 -8.27 -0.64
C VAL A 188 1.12 -7.72 -0.63
N LEU A 189 1.65 -7.32 0.53
CA LEU A 189 3.01 -6.81 0.68
C LEU A 189 4.06 -7.91 0.58
N LYS A 190 5.15 -7.61 -0.14
CA LYS A 190 6.39 -8.37 -0.07
C LYS A 190 6.94 -8.42 1.37
N PRO A 191 7.77 -9.41 1.73
CA PRO A 191 8.60 -9.31 2.94
C PRO A 191 9.41 -8.01 2.91
N GLU A 192 9.48 -7.31 4.05
CA GLU A 192 10.12 -5.99 4.19
C GLU A 192 9.43 -4.87 3.39
N GLY A 193 8.24 -5.13 2.82
CA GLY A 193 7.42 -4.12 2.17
C GLY A 193 6.85 -3.09 3.15
N SER A 194 6.60 -1.89 2.67
CA SER A 194 6.17 -0.72 3.45
C SER A 194 4.65 -0.54 3.43
N LEU A 195 4.06 -0.25 4.58
CA LEU A 195 2.67 0.18 4.71
C LEU A 195 2.63 1.64 5.15
N PHE A 196 1.91 2.46 4.41
CA PHE A 196 1.68 3.87 4.72
C PHE A 196 0.21 4.10 5.01
N ILE A 197 -0.10 4.74 6.14
CA ILE A 197 -1.46 5.09 6.53
C ILE A 197 -1.48 6.57 6.89
N THR A 198 -2.46 7.31 6.35
CA THR A 198 -2.83 8.63 6.88
C THR A 198 -4.27 8.60 7.34
N THR A 199 -4.57 9.20 8.48
CA THR A 199 -5.92 9.20 9.05
C THR A 199 -6.10 10.26 10.15
N ILE A 200 -7.32 10.36 10.65
CA ILE A 200 -7.71 11.26 11.73
C ILE A 200 -7.55 10.54 13.07
N ASN A 201 -6.90 11.19 14.05
CA ASN A 201 -6.77 10.65 15.40
C ASN A 201 -8.10 10.76 16.17
N ARG A 202 -8.36 9.80 17.07
CA ARG A 202 -9.52 9.80 17.97
C ARG A 202 -9.29 10.68 19.19
N THR A 203 -9.32 12.01 19.00
CA THR A 203 -9.20 12.99 20.07
C THR A 203 -10.39 13.95 20.06
N PHE A 204 -10.69 14.55 21.21
CA PHE A 204 -11.71 15.61 21.27
C PHE A 204 -11.36 16.79 20.35
N LEU A 205 -10.07 17.08 20.20
CA LEU A 205 -9.59 18.15 19.32
C LEU A 205 -9.86 17.84 17.85
N SER A 206 -9.58 16.61 17.39
CA SER A 206 -9.85 16.18 16.01
C SER A 206 -11.35 16.22 15.71
N TYR A 207 -12.17 15.77 16.65
CA TYR A 207 -13.62 15.83 16.51
C TYR A 207 -14.14 17.27 16.44
N ALA A 208 -13.67 18.15 17.33
CA ALA A 208 -14.02 19.57 17.30
C ALA A 208 -13.57 20.25 16.01
N MET A 209 -12.36 19.95 15.53
CA MET A 209 -11.83 20.48 14.26
C MET A 209 -12.58 19.93 13.06
N ALA A 210 -12.93 18.64 13.02
CA ALA A 210 -13.71 18.02 11.97
C ALA A 210 -15.12 18.65 11.87
N ILE A 211 -15.80 18.85 13.01
CA ILE A 211 -17.12 19.53 13.06
C ILE A 211 -16.98 20.98 12.61
N ILE A 212 -16.03 21.74 13.17
CA ILE A 212 -15.87 23.15 12.82
C ILE A 212 -15.49 23.33 11.35
N ALA A 213 -14.58 22.50 10.82
CA ALA A 213 -14.19 22.55 9.44
C ALA A 213 -15.34 22.13 8.50
N ALA A 214 -16.01 21.04 8.81
CA ALA A 214 -17.06 20.49 7.96
C ALA A 214 -18.36 21.32 7.99
N GLU A 215 -18.79 21.77 9.16
CA GLU A 215 -20.11 22.39 9.33
C GLU A 215 -20.10 23.92 9.16
N HIS A 216 -19.01 24.59 9.57
CA HIS A 216 -18.98 26.05 9.63
C HIS A 216 -18.12 26.72 8.58
N LEU A 217 -16.99 26.12 8.16
CA LEU A 217 -16.05 26.79 7.26
C LEU A 217 -16.21 26.38 5.81
N LEU A 218 -16.50 25.11 5.55
CA LEU A 218 -16.48 24.58 4.19
C LEU A 218 -17.86 24.31 3.60
N ARG A 219 -18.92 24.17 4.38
CA ARG A 219 -20.30 23.76 3.95
C ARG A 219 -20.28 22.53 3.02
N VAL A 220 -19.22 21.73 3.12
CA VAL A 220 -18.78 20.77 2.11
C VAL A 220 -19.25 19.35 2.45
N VAL A 221 -19.48 19.06 3.73
CA VAL A 221 -19.87 17.72 4.17
C VAL A 221 -21.19 17.77 4.93
N PRO A 222 -22.15 16.91 4.62
CA PRO A 222 -23.37 16.79 5.41
C PRO A 222 -23.06 16.50 6.87
N SER A 223 -23.77 17.15 7.80
CA SER A 223 -23.63 16.88 9.23
C SER A 223 -23.78 15.39 9.54
N GLY A 224 -22.89 14.83 10.37
CA GLY A 224 -22.87 13.42 10.73
C GLY A 224 -21.96 12.53 9.86
N THR A 225 -21.06 13.10 9.07
CA THR A 225 -20.11 12.34 8.24
C THR A 225 -18.99 11.69 9.07
N HIS A 226 -18.66 12.24 10.23
CA HIS A 226 -17.59 11.75 11.10
C HIS A 226 -18.17 11.12 12.37
N GLU A 227 -18.16 9.81 12.43
CA GLU A 227 -18.51 9.05 13.63
C GLU A 227 -17.27 8.93 14.52
N TRP A 228 -17.29 9.50 15.71
CA TRP A 228 -16.20 9.43 16.70
C TRP A 228 -15.64 8.02 16.93
N GLY A 229 -16.52 7.01 16.88
CA GLY A 229 -16.14 5.60 17.08
C GLY A 229 -15.26 5.02 15.98
N LYS A 230 -15.16 5.68 14.81
CA LYS A 230 -14.39 5.23 13.65
C LYS A 230 -12.97 5.81 13.62
N PHE A 231 -12.69 6.84 14.41
CA PHE A 231 -11.33 7.39 14.51
C PHE A 231 -10.45 6.44 15.30
N ILE A 232 -9.19 6.31 14.91
CA ILE A 232 -8.24 5.42 15.54
C ILE A 232 -7.04 6.20 16.08
N SER A 233 -6.61 5.88 17.31
CA SER A 233 -5.39 6.49 17.86
C SER A 233 -4.13 5.81 17.30
N PRO A 234 -2.98 6.52 17.24
CA PRO A 234 -1.72 5.93 16.82
C PRO A 234 -1.37 4.67 17.62
N GLU A 235 -1.61 4.67 18.93
CA GLU A 235 -1.29 3.55 19.84
C GLU A 235 -2.15 2.31 19.56
N GLU A 236 -3.44 2.52 19.24
CA GLU A 236 -4.33 1.42 18.85
C GLU A 236 -3.92 0.85 17.50
N LEU A 237 -3.63 1.71 16.51
CA LEU A 237 -3.19 1.29 15.19
C LEU A 237 -1.85 0.55 15.25
N GLU A 238 -0.89 1.02 16.07
CA GLU A 238 0.38 0.34 16.31
C GLU A 238 0.18 -1.06 16.90
N THR A 239 -0.79 -1.21 17.82
CA THR A 239 -1.12 -2.52 18.40
C THR A 239 -1.61 -3.49 17.33
N PHE A 240 -2.53 -3.08 16.46
CA PHE A 240 -3.02 -3.90 15.34
C PHE A 240 -1.90 -4.25 14.36
N LEU A 241 -1.08 -3.28 13.99
CA LEU A 241 0.04 -3.48 13.07
C LEU A 241 1.07 -4.47 13.64
N THR A 242 1.42 -4.31 14.92
CA THR A 242 2.40 -5.19 15.59
C THR A 242 1.91 -6.63 15.67
N SER A 243 0.62 -6.84 15.99
CA SER A 243 -0.01 -8.16 16.03
C SER A 243 -0.08 -8.81 14.65
N SER A 244 -0.18 -8.02 13.59
CA SER A 244 -0.19 -8.45 12.18
C SER A 244 1.20 -8.59 11.55
N GLY A 245 2.27 -8.50 12.35
CA GLY A 245 3.64 -8.75 11.88
C GLY A 245 4.34 -7.54 11.27
N PHE A 246 3.89 -6.33 11.55
CA PHE A 246 4.58 -5.11 11.17
C PHE A 246 5.50 -4.58 12.28
N SER A 247 6.46 -3.73 11.88
CA SER A 247 7.23 -2.83 12.76
C SER A 247 6.88 -1.40 12.38
N VAL A 248 6.41 -0.60 13.33
CA VAL A 248 6.13 0.81 13.10
C VAL A 248 7.43 1.59 13.14
N GLU A 249 7.76 2.27 12.04
CA GLU A 249 9.02 2.98 11.84
C GLU A 249 8.88 4.50 12.03
N ALA A 250 7.69 5.04 11.83
CA ALA A 250 7.42 6.46 12.03
C ALA A 250 5.95 6.74 12.25
N VAL A 251 5.67 7.70 13.13
CA VAL A 251 4.36 8.34 13.30
C VAL A 251 4.58 9.84 13.38
N ASN A 252 3.97 10.58 12.46
CA ASN A 252 4.14 12.02 12.31
C ASN A 252 2.78 12.72 12.34
N GLY A 253 2.62 13.72 13.19
CA GLY A 253 1.40 14.53 13.23
C GLY A 253 1.28 15.44 12.00
N MET A 254 0.05 15.65 11.53
CA MET A 254 -0.29 16.55 10.44
C MET A 254 -1.37 17.53 10.87
N LEU A 255 -1.29 18.76 10.41
CA LEU A 255 -2.30 19.80 10.66
C LEU A 255 -2.64 20.52 9.36
N PHE A 256 -3.95 20.59 9.06
CA PHE A 256 -4.47 21.40 7.97
C PHE A 256 -4.67 22.85 8.42
N ASN A 257 -4.18 23.80 7.64
CA ASN A 257 -4.44 25.22 7.84
C ASN A 257 -5.50 25.69 6.82
N PRO A 258 -6.74 25.93 7.24
CA PRO A 258 -7.83 26.29 6.33
C PRO A 258 -7.67 27.69 5.74
N LEU A 259 -6.91 28.59 6.37
CA LEU A 259 -6.67 29.96 5.84
C LEU A 259 -5.76 29.95 4.62
N PHE A 260 -4.81 29.00 4.56
CA PHE A 260 -3.85 28.90 3.47
C PHE A 260 -4.12 27.67 2.57
N GLY A 261 -5.09 26.80 2.92
CA GLY A 261 -5.38 25.58 2.20
C GLY A 261 -4.21 24.60 2.15
N SER A 262 -3.36 24.58 3.19
CA SER A 262 -2.11 23.84 3.18
C SER A 262 -1.96 22.96 4.42
N TRP A 263 -1.21 21.87 4.28
CA TRP A 263 -0.86 20.96 5.37
C TRP A 263 0.56 21.23 5.87
N THR A 264 0.80 20.96 7.15
CA THR A 264 2.13 21.05 7.76
C THR A 264 2.35 19.90 8.73
N TRP A 265 3.62 19.46 8.84
CA TRP A 265 4.03 18.52 9.87
C TRP A 265 4.03 19.19 11.22
N ILE A 266 3.54 18.49 12.25
CA ILE A 266 3.56 18.92 13.65
C ILE A 266 4.10 17.80 14.53
N SER A 267 4.61 18.18 15.72
CA SER A 267 5.25 17.24 16.64
C SER A 267 4.28 16.31 17.38
N ASN A 268 2.99 16.65 17.42
CA ASN A 268 1.97 15.82 18.07
C ASN A 268 0.97 15.28 17.06
N CYS A 269 0.36 14.15 17.39
CA CYS A 269 -0.64 13.48 16.55
C CYS A 269 -2.09 13.81 16.97
N SER A 270 -2.34 14.99 17.56
CA SER A 270 -3.64 15.29 18.17
C SER A 270 -4.81 15.42 17.18
N VAL A 271 -4.57 15.68 15.90
CA VAL A 271 -5.64 15.85 14.89
C VAL A 271 -5.53 14.77 13.82
N ASN A 272 -4.56 14.90 12.93
CA ASN A 272 -4.28 13.91 11.88
C ASN A 272 -2.85 13.39 12.06
N TYR A 273 -2.59 12.20 11.54
CA TYR A 273 -1.24 11.65 11.52
C TYR A 273 -0.99 10.79 10.29
N ALA A 274 0.29 10.68 9.93
CA ALA A 274 0.81 9.74 8.96
C ALA A 274 1.67 8.71 9.68
N LEU A 275 1.46 7.44 9.35
CA LEU A 275 2.19 6.31 9.89
C LEU A 275 2.89 5.55 8.78
N HIS A 276 4.13 5.13 9.04
CA HIS A 276 4.88 4.20 8.22
C HIS A 276 5.23 2.97 9.02
N ALA A 277 4.90 1.79 8.50
CA ALA A 277 5.27 0.50 9.08
C ALA A 277 5.90 -0.40 8.02
N VAL A 278 6.76 -1.33 8.44
CA VAL A 278 7.44 -2.29 7.58
C VAL A 278 7.04 -3.70 7.99
N LYS A 279 6.67 -4.53 7.02
CA LYS A 279 6.34 -5.93 7.23
C LYS A 279 7.61 -6.71 7.61
N LYS A 280 7.58 -7.39 8.75
CA LYS A 280 8.70 -8.22 9.24
C LYS A 280 8.95 -9.41 8.32
N LYS A 281 10.21 -9.83 8.19
CA LYS A 281 10.54 -11.13 7.60
C LYS A 281 9.90 -12.25 8.43
N GLN A 282 9.20 -13.16 7.77
CA GLN A 282 8.78 -14.40 8.45
C GLN A 282 10.03 -15.24 8.74
N SER A 283 10.20 -15.62 10.02
CA SER A 283 11.31 -16.46 10.51
C SER A 283 11.13 -17.92 10.05
N GLY A 284 11.14 -18.19 8.75
CA GLY A 284 10.84 -19.49 8.18
C GLY A 284 11.69 -19.89 6.96
N ASP A 285 12.49 -19.00 6.40
CA ASP A 285 13.24 -19.30 5.18
C ASP A 285 14.74 -19.57 5.45
N VAL A 286 15.03 -20.36 6.50
CA VAL A 286 16.35 -20.95 6.73
C VAL A 286 16.28 -22.43 6.40
N SER A 287 16.07 -22.78 5.12
CA SER A 287 16.31 -24.13 4.62
C SER A 287 17.08 -24.04 3.30
N GLY A 288 18.38 -24.23 3.35
CA GLY A 288 19.14 -24.52 2.12
C GLY A 288 20.54 -23.95 1.99
N ARG A 289 21.37 -23.97 3.06
CA ARG A 289 22.83 -24.04 2.87
C ARG A 289 23.42 -25.03 3.83
N THR A 290 23.23 -26.32 3.57
CA THR A 290 24.11 -27.36 4.09
C THR A 290 25.40 -27.29 3.31
N ASN A 291 26.44 -26.69 3.91
CA ASN A 291 27.82 -26.86 3.47
C ASN A 291 28.21 -28.31 3.67
N GLY A 292 28.24 -29.08 2.61
CA GLY A 292 28.97 -30.33 2.53
C GLY A 292 30.46 -30.06 2.71
N ARG A 293 30.99 -30.20 3.91
CA ARG A 293 32.40 -30.45 4.15
C ARG A 293 32.60 -31.95 4.19
N GLU A 294 33.04 -32.50 3.09
CA GLU A 294 33.62 -33.83 3.04
C GLU A 294 34.93 -33.84 3.87
N HIS A 295 34.96 -34.76 4.82
CA HIS A 295 36.17 -35.17 5.52
C HIS A 295 37.05 -35.98 4.56
N GLY A 296 38.15 -35.38 4.15
CA GLY A 296 39.29 -36.11 3.59
C GLY A 296 40.33 -36.33 4.68
N SER A 297 40.40 -37.55 5.19
CA SER A 297 41.47 -38.05 6.04
C SER A 297 42.68 -38.39 5.15
N GLU A 298 43.87 -37.88 5.48
CA GLU A 298 45.13 -38.58 5.20
C GLU A 298 46.23 -38.22 6.21
N ARG A 299 46.84 -39.27 6.75
CA ARG A 299 47.97 -39.32 7.67
C ARG A 299 49.30 -39.06 6.91
N SER A 300 50.27 -38.51 7.61
CA SER A 300 51.67 -39.07 7.81
C SER A 300 52.52 -37.95 8.39
N GLU A 301 53.04 -38.14 9.59
CA GLU A 301 54.42 -38.47 10.04
C GLU A 301 55.48 -37.54 9.47
N SER A 302 56.22 -36.80 10.28
CA SER A 302 57.40 -37.06 11.01
C SER A 302 58.26 -35.81 11.20
N SER A 303 58.74 -35.64 12.42
CA SER A 303 60.04 -35.26 12.90
C SER A 303 60.71 -33.93 12.48
N GLY A 304 61.21 -33.25 13.52
CA GLY A 304 62.36 -32.40 13.42
C GLY A 304 62.29 -31.05 14.15
N SER A 305 62.66 -31.08 15.42
CA SER A 305 63.19 -29.93 16.16
C SER A 305 64.74 -30.00 16.03
N PRO A 306 65.56 -29.01 16.47
CA PRO A 306 65.32 -27.65 16.96
C PRO A 306 66.48 -26.65 16.48
N THR A 307 66.54 -25.54 17.21
CA THR A 307 67.65 -24.56 17.38
C THR A 307 67.59 -23.33 16.49
N ASP A 308 67.52 -22.24 17.07
CA ASP A 308 68.39 -21.30 17.80
C ASP A 308 68.55 -19.94 17.07
N LYS A 309 68.39 -18.90 17.86
CA LYS A 309 69.09 -17.58 17.84
C LYS A 309 68.92 -16.64 16.61
N LEU A 310 68.36 -15.55 16.74
CA LEU A 310 68.82 -14.23 17.26
C LEU A 310 67.60 -13.24 17.20
#